data_dae86626cd0ca055d0a6438d53cea73b
#
_entry.id   dae86626cd0ca055d0a6438d53cea73b
#
_cell.length_a   1.000
_cell.length_b   1.000
_cell.length_c   1.000
_cell.angle_alpha   90.00
_cell.angle_beta   90.00
_cell.angle_gamma   90.00
#
_symmetry.space_group_name_H-M   'P 1'
#
loop_
_entity.id
_entity.type
_entity.pdbx_description
1 polymer ?
#
loop_
_entity_poly.entity_id
_entity_poly.type
_entity_poly.pdbx_seq_one_letter_code
_entity_poly.pdbx_strand_id
1 'polypeptide(L)'
;MYIIAMYDINTETKSGQKRLRQIFKLMKKYLIRIQNSVFEGELTKAQFAQLKASVNAIIDGSKDSVIFFKSRDIKWMDKDICGFEKDDTDNFL
;
A
#
# COMPACT_ATOMS: atom_id res chain seq x y z
N MET A 1 3.65 4.58 -14.07
CA MET A 1 2.69 5.45 -13.38
C MET A 1 2.98 5.48 -11.90
N TYR A 2 2.73 6.60 -11.28
CA TYR A 2 2.96 6.73 -9.84
C TYR A 2 1.73 6.27 -9.06
N ILE A 3 1.95 5.47 -8.03
CA ILE A 3 0.88 4.84 -7.26
C ILE A 3 1.01 5.22 -5.79
N ILE A 4 -0.11 5.56 -5.18
CA ILE A 4 -0.22 5.57 -3.71
C ILE A 4 -1.27 4.52 -3.35
N ALA A 5 -0.90 3.61 -2.45
CA ALA A 5 -1.78 2.56 -1.97
C ALA A 5 -2.10 2.78 -0.50
N MET A 6 -3.36 2.66 -0.16
CA MET A 6 -3.83 2.75 1.22
C MET A 6 -4.69 1.54 1.50
N TYR A 7 -4.54 0.95 2.69
CA TYR A 7 -5.38 -0.20 3.04
C TYR A 7 -5.90 -0.11 4.46
N ASP A 8 -7.03 -0.74 4.66
CA ASP A 8 -7.68 -0.88 5.96
C ASP A 8 -8.17 -2.34 6.04
N ILE A 9 -7.50 -3.13 6.83
CA ILE A 9 -7.77 -4.56 6.96
C ILE A 9 -8.40 -4.81 8.32
N ASN A 10 -9.53 -5.51 8.32
CA ASN A 10 -10.20 -5.88 9.58
C ASN A 10 -9.38 -6.96 10.28
N THR A 11 -8.92 -6.66 11.50
CA THR A 11 -8.05 -7.54 12.28
C THR A 11 -8.73 -8.14 13.50
N GLU A 12 -10.04 -8.14 13.55
CA GLU A 12 -10.79 -8.70 14.68
C GLU A 12 -10.64 -10.22 14.80
N THR A 13 -10.29 -10.88 13.70
CA THR A 13 -10.10 -12.33 13.66
C THR A 13 -8.64 -12.65 13.34
N LYS A 14 -8.25 -13.91 13.64
CA LYS A 14 -6.91 -14.38 13.27
C LYS A 14 -6.70 -14.37 11.77
N SER A 15 -7.72 -14.68 11.00
CA SER A 15 -7.62 -14.64 9.53
C SER A 15 -7.41 -13.22 9.04
N GLY A 16 -8.03 -12.24 9.67
CA GLY A 16 -7.80 -10.82 9.35
C GLY A 16 -6.39 -10.38 9.67
N GLN A 17 -5.86 -10.82 10.81
CA GLN A 17 -4.48 -10.53 11.18
C GLN A 17 -3.51 -11.14 10.15
N LYS A 18 -3.79 -12.35 9.67
CA LYS A 18 -3.00 -12.97 8.62
C LYS A 18 -3.07 -12.18 7.32
N ARG A 19 -4.28 -11.75 6.92
CA ARG A 19 -4.44 -10.93 5.72
C ARG A 19 -3.65 -9.63 5.82
N LEU A 20 -3.65 -8.99 6.98
CA LEU A 20 -2.87 -7.77 7.20
C LEU A 20 -1.39 -8.02 6.93
N ARG A 21 -0.83 -9.09 7.46
CA ARG A 21 0.57 -9.43 7.24
C ARG A 21 0.85 -9.71 5.77
N GLN A 22 -0.05 -10.40 5.09
CA GLN A 22 0.10 -10.71 3.67
C GLN A 22 0.06 -9.44 2.82
N ILE A 23 -0.86 -8.54 3.10
CA ILE A 23 -0.95 -7.26 2.38
C ILE A 23 0.30 -6.42 2.62
N PHE A 24 0.77 -6.34 3.85
CA PHE A 24 1.98 -5.60 4.18
C PHE A 24 3.18 -6.11 3.39
N LYS A 25 3.40 -7.42 3.37
CA LYS A 25 4.51 -8.03 2.61
C LYS A 25 4.37 -7.75 1.12
N LEU A 26 3.15 -7.87 0.60
CA LEU A 26 2.89 -7.64 -0.81
C LEU A 26 3.18 -6.18 -1.19
N MET A 27 2.72 -5.23 -0.40
CA MET A 27 2.98 -3.82 -0.66
C MET A 27 4.46 -3.50 -0.64
N LYS A 28 5.20 -4.05 0.33
CA LYS A 28 6.66 -3.84 0.42
C LYS A 28 7.42 -4.41 -0.78
N LYS A 29 6.87 -5.41 -1.43
CA LYS A 29 7.49 -5.99 -2.62
C LYS A 29 7.46 -5.02 -3.80
N TYR A 30 6.43 -4.21 -3.91
CA TYR A 30 6.23 -3.33 -5.07
C TYR A 30 6.47 -1.86 -4.76
N LEU A 31 6.24 -1.44 -3.52
CA LEU A 31 6.17 -0.03 -3.15
C LEU A 31 6.98 0.24 -1.89
N ILE A 32 7.12 1.51 -1.55
CA ILE A 32 7.83 1.98 -0.36
C ILE A 32 6.81 2.46 0.66
N ARG A 33 6.95 2.02 1.89
CA ARG A 33 6.07 2.43 2.98
C ARG A 33 6.36 3.87 3.39
N ILE A 34 5.31 4.68 3.48
CA ILE A 34 5.41 6.07 3.95
C ILE A 34 4.69 6.30 5.27
N GLN A 35 3.67 5.53 5.56
CA GLN A 35 2.98 5.49 6.85
C GLN A 35 2.47 4.07 7.08
N ASN A 36 1.87 3.81 8.23
CA ASN A 36 1.46 2.47 8.65
C ASN A 36 0.84 1.63 7.54
N SER A 37 -0.19 2.14 6.90
CA SER A 37 -0.92 1.44 5.85
C SER A 37 -0.92 2.21 4.54
N VAL A 38 0.09 3.06 4.34
CA VAL A 38 0.21 3.88 3.13
C VAL A 38 1.56 3.62 2.48
N PHE A 39 1.52 3.28 1.20
CA PHE A 39 2.70 2.97 0.40
C PHE A 39 2.66 3.78 -0.88
N GLU A 40 3.84 4.03 -1.46
CA GLU A 40 3.92 4.75 -2.73
C GLU A 40 5.06 4.22 -3.57
N GLY A 41 4.98 4.46 -4.88
CA GLY A 41 6.06 4.13 -5.79
C GLY A 41 5.66 4.19 -7.24
N GLU A 42 6.66 4.05 -8.10
CA GLU A 42 6.49 4.02 -9.55
C GLU A 42 6.32 2.58 -10.00
N LEU A 43 5.25 2.30 -10.74
CA LEU A 43 4.99 0.97 -11.29
C LEU A 43 4.67 1.07 -12.78
N THR A 44 5.05 0.04 -13.52
CA THR A 44 4.54 -0.14 -14.87
C THR A 44 3.08 -0.59 -14.80
N LYS A 45 2.37 -0.49 -15.92
CA LYS A 45 0.99 -0.98 -15.99
C LYS A 45 0.91 -2.47 -15.65
N ALA A 46 1.87 -3.25 -16.13
CA ALA A 46 1.92 -4.68 -15.85
C ALA A 46 2.14 -4.98 -14.38
N GLN A 47 3.07 -4.26 -13.74
CA GLN A 47 3.33 -4.41 -12.31
C GLN A 47 2.10 -4.02 -11.48
N PHE A 48 1.44 -2.93 -11.86
CA PHE A 48 0.23 -2.52 -11.15
C PHE A 48 -0.88 -3.56 -11.28
N ALA A 49 -1.05 -4.12 -12.48
CA ALA A 49 -2.05 -5.16 -12.70
C ALA A 49 -1.77 -6.39 -11.84
N GLN A 50 -0.51 -6.80 -11.73
CA GLN A 50 -0.09 -7.91 -10.87
C GLN A 50 -0.37 -7.62 -9.40
N LEU A 51 0.00 -6.43 -8.94
CA LEU A 51 -0.23 -6.02 -7.56
C LEU A 51 -1.72 -6.04 -7.24
N LYS A 52 -2.53 -5.44 -8.10
CA LYS A 52 -3.97 -5.38 -7.91
C LYS A 52 -4.60 -6.78 -7.87
N ALA A 53 -4.19 -7.66 -8.77
CA ALA A 53 -4.69 -9.03 -8.79
C ALA A 53 -4.32 -9.77 -7.51
N SER A 54 -3.09 -9.61 -7.03
CA SER A 54 -2.63 -10.23 -5.79
C SER A 54 -3.39 -9.70 -4.57
N VAL A 55 -3.64 -8.39 -4.54
CA VAL A 55 -4.45 -7.79 -3.47
C VAL A 55 -5.84 -8.40 -3.44
N ASN A 56 -6.49 -8.48 -4.60
CA ASN A 56 -7.84 -9.04 -4.68
C ASN A 56 -7.90 -10.52 -4.29
N ALA A 57 -6.81 -11.24 -4.46
CA ALA A 57 -6.73 -12.65 -4.05
C ALA A 57 -6.60 -12.81 -2.53
N ILE A 58 -6.12 -11.79 -1.84
CA ILE A 58 -5.85 -11.86 -0.39
C ILE A 58 -7.01 -11.31 0.42
N ILE A 59 -7.57 -10.16 0.05
CA ILE A 59 -8.52 -9.44 0.89
C ILE A 59 -9.87 -10.15 0.97
N ASP A 60 -10.58 -9.87 2.07
CA ASP A 60 -11.98 -10.21 2.22
C ASP A 60 -12.77 -8.95 1.84
N GLY A 61 -13.42 -9.00 0.69
CA GLY A 61 -14.12 -7.84 0.13
C GLY A 61 -15.26 -7.32 0.97
N SER A 62 -15.74 -8.09 1.94
CA SER A 62 -16.80 -7.66 2.85
C SER A 62 -16.28 -6.97 4.10
N LYS A 63 -14.97 -7.05 4.36
CA LYS A 63 -14.36 -6.56 5.61
C LYS A 63 -13.19 -5.63 5.39
N ASP A 64 -12.50 -5.78 4.27
CA ASP A 64 -11.24 -5.08 3.99
C ASP A 64 -11.40 -4.08 2.87
N SER A 65 -10.53 -3.07 2.87
CA SER A 65 -10.52 -2.05 1.81
C SER A 65 -9.08 -1.78 1.40
N VAL A 66 -8.83 -1.69 0.10
CA VAL A 66 -7.55 -1.23 -0.45
C VAL A 66 -7.86 -0.23 -1.54
N ILE A 67 -7.24 0.95 -1.44
CA ILE A 67 -7.46 2.04 -2.38
C ILE A 67 -6.14 2.36 -3.05
N PHE A 68 -6.16 2.44 -4.38
CA PHE A 68 -5.01 2.88 -5.16
C PHE A 68 -5.32 4.23 -5.80
N PHE A 69 -4.46 5.20 -5.54
CA PHE A 69 -4.46 6.47 -6.26
C PHE A 69 -3.38 6.39 -7.33
N LYS A 70 -3.71 6.78 -8.55
CA LYS A 70 -2.80 6.67 -9.68
C LYS A 70 -2.57 8.04 -10.31
N SER A 71 -1.32 8.32 -10.65
CA SER A 71 -0.95 9.48 -11.44
C SER A 71 -0.03 9.01 -12.55
N ARG A 72 -0.06 9.70 -13.71
CA ARG A 72 0.84 9.38 -14.81
C ARG A 72 2.29 9.49 -14.42
N ASP A 73 2.61 10.47 -13.59
CA ASP A 73 3.99 10.82 -13.26
C ASP A 73 4.01 11.43 -11.87
N ILE A 74 5.10 11.19 -11.15
CA ILE A 74 5.30 11.73 -9.81
C ILE A 74 5.23 13.27 -9.78
N LYS A 75 5.62 13.93 -10.87
CA LYS A 75 5.58 15.40 -10.95
C LYS A 75 4.16 15.97 -10.86
N TRP A 76 3.14 15.15 -11.06
CA TRP A 76 1.74 15.55 -10.93
C TRP A 76 1.22 15.36 -9.51
N MET A 77 2.08 14.94 -8.60
CA MET A 77 1.69 14.62 -7.25
C MET A 77 2.57 15.40 -6.28
N ASP A 78 1.96 16.34 -5.57
CA ASP A 78 2.62 17.06 -4.49
C ASP A 78 2.37 16.34 -3.18
N LYS A 79 3.40 16.31 -2.35
CA LYS A 79 3.32 15.68 -1.05
C LYS A 79 3.96 16.58 -0.02
N ASP A 80 3.14 17.05 0.91
CA ASP A 80 3.61 17.83 2.08
C ASP A 80 3.56 16.92 3.30
N ILE A 81 4.66 16.87 4.02
CA ILE A 81 4.77 16.06 5.23
C ILE A 81 4.88 17.02 6.41
N CYS A 82 3.94 16.88 7.34
CA CYS A 82 3.99 17.62 8.60
C CYS A 82 4.37 16.66 9.71
N GLY A 83 5.20 17.11 10.63
CA GLY A 83 5.66 16.28 11.72
C GLY A 83 6.87 15.45 11.31
N PHE A 84 6.87 14.19 11.69
CA PHE A 84 7.97 13.27 11.41
C PHE A 84 8.06 12.96 9.94
N GLU A 85 9.22 13.19 9.34
CA GLU A 85 9.51 12.70 8.01
C GLU A 85 10.02 11.27 8.11
N LYS A 86 9.37 10.35 7.37
CA LYS A 86 9.65 8.93 7.46
C LYS A 86 10.33 8.40 6.21
N ASP A 87 11.29 9.10 5.69
CA ASP A 87 12.07 8.62 4.56
C ASP A 87 12.77 7.31 4.92
N ASP A 88 13.19 7.19 6.17
CA ASP A 88 13.83 6.00 6.72
C ASP A 88 12.86 5.24 7.58
N THR A 89 11.76 4.82 7.00
CA THR A 89 10.69 4.14 7.74
C THR A 89 11.15 2.93 8.52
N ASP A 90 12.20 2.27 8.06
CA ASP A 90 12.73 1.10 8.75
C ASP A 90 13.24 1.42 10.15
N ASN A 91 13.63 2.66 10.40
CA ASN A 91 14.16 3.10 11.69
C ASN A 91 13.07 3.35 12.72
N PHE A 92 11.82 3.33 12.32
CA PHE A 92 10.69 3.66 13.19
C PHE A 92 9.78 2.49 13.45
N LEU A 93 10.20 1.32 13.08
CA LEU A 93 9.42 0.09 13.30
C LEU A 93 9.81 -0.63 14.60
#